data_67dcb99066fdaf24eba73095fc069e65
#
_entry.id   67dcb99066fdaf24eba73095fc069e65
#
_cell.length_a   1.000
_cell.length_b   1.000
_cell.length_c   1.000
_cell.angle_alpha   90.00
_cell.angle_beta   90.00
_cell.angle_gamma   90.00
#
_symmetry.space_group_name_H-M   'P 1'
#
loop_
_entity.id
_entity.type
_entity.pdbx_description
1 polymer ?
#
loop_
_entity_poly.entity_id
_entity_poly.type
_entity_poly.pdbx_seq_one_letter_code
_entity_poly.pdbx_strand_id
1 'polypeptide(L)'
;SKKLRNIYSVSFLHADTLVNDVKTLLNENQSAPPKKPQQTVTNKLLFQAGDNKQHYQQEDYKTQAIALTQRRGHATDLVKNSWQPQLGLPIAPAPEDNPMNAEKIALGKKLFFDRRLSLNNTFSCAMCHIPEQGFSSNEMATAVGIEGRSVRRNSPTIYNSAYAKLLFHDGRENSLEQQVWGPLLAHNEMANPSVGYVIDKINAFPDYQDLFEQSFAQPANMI
;
A
#
# COMPACT_ATOMS: atom_id res chain seq x y z
N SER A 1 13.48 -12.26 16.75
CA SER A 1 13.08 -11.89 15.38
C SER A 1 13.53 -10.47 15.10
N LYS A 2 14.45 -10.29 14.15
CA LYS A 2 14.92 -8.98 13.73
C LYS A 2 13.76 -8.25 13.02
N LYS A 3 13.20 -7.23 13.65
CA LYS A 3 12.18 -6.38 13.03
C LYS A 3 12.87 -5.49 11.99
N LEU A 4 12.52 -5.65 10.72
CA LEU A 4 12.88 -4.68 9.69
C LEU A 4 12.06 -3.41 9.96
N ARG A 5 12.72 -2.31 10.33
CA ARG A 5 12.02 -1.07 10.73
C ARG A 5 11.83 -0.10 9.59
N ASN A 6 12.70 -0.11 8.60
CA ASN A 6 12.62 0.80 7.47
C ASN A 6 12.91 0.09 6.15
N ILE A 7 12.19 0.48 5.12
CA ILE A 7 12.49 0.15 3.72
C ILE A 7 13.00 1.44 3.09
N TYR A 8 14.26 1.40 2.65
CA TYR A 8 14.89 2.54 2.00
C TYR A 8 14.70 2.45 0.49
N SER A 9 14.21 3.51 -0.13
CA SER A 9 14.37 3.73 -1.57
C SER A 9 15.82 4.11 -1.85
N VAL A 10 16.39 3.55 -2.90
CA VAL A 10 17.78 3.84 -3.31
C VAL A 10 17.98 5.34 -3.56
N SER A 11 16.95 6.04 -4.04
CA SER A 11 16.97 7.48 -4.32
C SER A 11 17.04 8.35 -3.07
N PHE A 12 16.67 7.83 -1.91
CA PHE A 12 16.66 8.55 -0.63
C PHE A 12 17.55 7.92 0.44
N LEU A 13 18.43 7.01 0.04
CA LEU A 13 19.34 6.36 0.97
C LEU A 13 20.45 7.34 1.37
N HIS A 14 20.26 8.04 2.48
CA HIS A 14 21.33 8.78 3.14
C HIS A 14 22.16 7.83 4.00
N ALA A 15 23.46 7.78 3.78
CA ALA A 15 24.38 6.93 4.54
C ALA A 15 24.25 7.15 6.07
N ASP A 16 24.01 8.39 6.48
CA ASP A 16 23.82 8.76 7.89
C ASP A 16 22.55 8.13 8.49
N THR A 17 21.47 8.03 7.71
CA THR A 17 20.22 7.39 8.16
C THR A 17 20.44 5.90 8.37
N LEU A 18 21.11 5.23 7.44
CA LEU A 18 21.45 3.81 7.56
C LEU A 18 22.35 3.55 8.79
N VAL A 19 23.38 4.38 8.99
CA VAL A 19 24.29 4.26 10.14
C VAL A 19 23.54 4.48 11.45
N ASN A 20 22.64 5.44 11.52
CA ASN A 20 21.84 5.70 12.71
C ASN A 20 20.88 4.57 13.04
N ASP A 21 20.23 3.97 12.02
CA ASP A 21 19.35 2.81 12.22
C ASP A 21 20.13 1.59 12.70
N VAL A 22 21.31 1.34 12.14
CA VAL A 22 22.20 0.26 12.59
C VAL A 22 22.65 0.49 14.02
N LYS A 23 23.05 1.71 14.40
CA LYS A 23 23.43 2.06 15.79
C LYS A 23 22.25 1.86 16.75
N THR A 24 21.05 2.27 16.35
CA THR A 24 19.83 2.07 17.15
C THR A 24 19.56 0.59 17.39
N LEU A 25 19.64 -0.24 16.33
CA LEU A 25 19.46 -1.69 16.45
C LEU A 25 20.52 -2.37 17.33
N LEU A 26 21.77 -1.90 17.27
CA LEU A 26 22.85 -2.41 18.12
C LEU A 26 22.65 -2.03 19.58
N ASN A 27 22.19 -0.82 19.87
CA ASN A 27 21.89 -0.36 21.21
C ASN A 27 20.69 -1.07 21.83
N GLU A 28 19.65 -1.40 21.03
CA GLU A 28 18.50 -2.18 21.51
C GLU A 28 18.87 -3.61 21.93
N ASN A 29 19.91 -4.18 21.32
CA ASN A 29 20.39 -5.52 21.70
C ASN A 29 21.22 -5.52 23.01
N GLN A 30 21.63 -4.34 23.48
CA GLN A 30 22.47 -4.21 24.69
C GLN A 30 21.71 -3.70 25.91
N SER A 31 20.48 -3.22 25.75
CA SER A 31 19.67 -2.68 26.85
C SER A 31 18.57 -3.66 27.26
N ALA A 32 18.37 -3.78 28.59
CA ALA A 32 17.21 -4.44 29.18
C ALA A 32 15.90 -3.82 28.62
N PRO A 33 14.77 -4.56 28.60
CA PRO A 33 13.53 -4.09 27.98
C PRO A 33 13.19 -2.70 28.55
N PRO A 34 12.98 -1.70 27.70
CA PRO A 34 12.69 -0.35 28.14
C PRO A 34 11.38 -0.34 28.92
N LYS A 35 11.41 0.22 30.14
CA LYS A 35 10.19 0.63 30.84
C LYS A 35 9.38 1.49 29.87
N LYS A 36 8.10 1.16 29.67
CA LYS A 36 7.18 1.95 28.83
C LYS A 36 7.32 3.42 29.18
N PRO A 37 7.70 4.30 28.24
CA PRO A 37 7.71 5.72 28.52
C PRO A 37 6.26 6.16 28.74
N GLN A 38 6.00 6.83 29.84
CA GLN A 38 4.81 7.65 29.98
C GLN A 38 4.87 8.70 28.88
N GLN A 39 3.99 8.60 27.90
CA GLN A 39 3.86 9.57 26.83
C GLN A 39 3.32 10.88 27.38
N THR A 40 4.20 11.76 27.78
CA THR A 40 3.95 13.18 27.61
C THR A 40 4.14 13.47 26.14
N VAL A 41 3.02 13.55 25.41
CA VAL A 41 3.00 13.97 24.02
C VAL A 41 3.34 15.45 23.96
N THR A 42 4.61 15.76 24.08
CA THR A 42 5.13 17.00 23.52
C THR A 42 5.51 16.67 22.09
N ASN A 43 4.74 17.20 21.13
CA ASN A 43 5.03 17.16 19.69
C ASN A 43 6.32 17.94 19.35
N LYS A 44 7.43 17.61 19.99
CA LYS A 44 8.75 17.92 19.50
C LYS A 44 9.22 16.69 18.74
N LEU A 45 9.09 16.73 17.42
CA LEU A 45 9.89 15.90 16.55
C LEU A 45 11.33 16.07 17.05
N LEU A 46 11.90 15.00 17.62
CA LEU A 46 13.29 15.00 18.02
C LEU A 46 14.13 14.92 16.74
N PHE A 47 14.50 16.07 16.20
CA PHE A 47 15.50 16.16 15.16
C PHE A 47 16.82 15.67 15.74
N GLN A 48 17.46 14.75 15.04
CA GLN A 48 18.82 14.35 15.39
C GLN A 48 19.81 15.46 15.06
N ALA A 49 20.91 15.55 15.79
CA ALA A 49 21.97 16.50 15.48
C ALA A 49 22.48 16.23 14.04
N GLY A 50 22.20 17.17 13.15
CA GLY A 50 22.47 17.05 11.71
C GLY A 50 21.25 17.23 10.84
N ASP A 51 20.02 17.05 11.36
CA ASP A 51 18.78 17.33 10.63
C ASP A 51 18.52 18.84 10.52
N ASN A 52 19.15 19.63 11.37
CA ASN A 52 19.18 21.10 11.30
C ASN A 52 20.24 21.56 10.29
N LYS A 53 20.18 21.10 9.08
CA LYS A 53 20.90 21.78 8.00
C LYS A 53 20.21 23.11 7.75
N GLN A 54 21.00 24.16 7.66
CA GLN A 54 20.60 25.57 7.60
C GLN A 54 19.55 25.92 6.53
N HIS A 55 19.14 24.96 5.71
CA HIS A 55 18.23 25.12 4.56
C HIS A 55 16.85 24.47 4.74
N TYR A 56 16.62 23.73 5.83
CA TYR A 56 15.36 23.03 6.04
C TYR A 56 14.85 23.31 7.46
N GLN A 57 14.00 24.29 7.56
CA GLN A 57 13.20 24.48 8.78
C GLN A 57 11.89 23.74 8.61
N GLN A 58 11.38 23.13 9.68
CA GLN A 58 10.08 22.42 9.66
C GLN A 58 8.94 23.31 9.13
N GLU A 59 9.10 24.60 9.27
CA GLU A 59 8.14 25.61 8.83
C GLU A 59 8.10 25.76 7.31
N ASP A 60 9.19 25.46 6.60
CA ASP A 60 9.30 25.53 5.15
C ASP A 60 8.47 24.43 4.46
N TYR A 61 8.11 23.37 5.21
CA TYR A 61 7.29 22.26 4.73
C TYR A 61 5.83 22.32 5.19
N LYS A 62 5.39 23.43 5.74
CA LYS A 62 3.96 23.63 6.04
C LYS A 62 3.21 23.64 4.73
N THR A 63 2.47 22.55 4.48
CA THR A 63 1.54 22.56 3.36
C THR A 63 0.50 23.66 3.55
N GLN A 64 0.39 24.56 2.59
CA GLN A 64 -0.66 25.57 2.53
C GLN A 64 -1.94 25.02 1.88
N ALA A 65 -1.97 23.75 1.51
CA ALA A 65 -3.14 23.12 0.93
C ALA A 65 -4.29 23.09 1.97
N ILE A 66 -5.26 23.97 1.80
CA ILE A 66 -6.44 24.09 2.65
C ILE A 66 -7.13 22.72 2.81
N ALA A 67 -7.22 21.93 1.74
CA ALA A 67 -7.81 20.59 1.77
C ALA A 67 -7.09 19.64 2.74
N LEU A 68 -5.76 19.68 2.83
CA LEU A 68 -4.99 18.86 3.77
C LEU A 68 -5.09 19.39 5.20
N THR A 69 -5.14 20.71 5.37
CA THR A 69 -5.31 21.33 6.68
C THR A 69 -6.70 21.04 7.27
N GLN A 70 -7.74 21.08 6.45
CA GLN A 70 -9.12 20.79 6.86
C GLN A 70 -9.36 19.29 7.15
N ARG A 71 -8.58 18.41 6.54
CA ARG A 71 -8.68 16.95 6.76
C ARG A 71 -7.81 16.42 7.90
N ARG A 72 -7.01 17.24 8.52
CA ARG A 72 -6.16 16.83 9.65
C ARG A 72 -7.03 16.33 10.81
N GLY A 73 -6.86 15.05 11.15
CA GLY A 73 -7.57 14.42 12.26
C GLY A 73 -8.99 13.92 11.95
N HIS A 74 -9.47 14.08 10.73
CA HIS A 74 -10.78 13.54 10.32
C HIS A 74 -10.61 12.34 9.41
N ALA A 75 -11.14 11.20 9.83
CA ALA A 75 -11.25 10.03 8.97
C ALA A 75 -12.19 10.36 7.78
N THR A 76 -11.76 10.06 6.57
CA THR A 76 -12.60 10.22 5.38
C THR A 76 -13.57 9.03 5.31
N ASP A 77 -14.86 9.31 5.20
CA ASP A 77 -15.86 8.30 4.90
C ASP A 77 -15.77 7.95 3.40
N LEU A 78 -15.04 6.85 3.11
CA LEU A 78 -14.81 6.40 1.75
C LEU A 78 -16.07 5.86 1.09
N VAL A 79 -16.98 5.25 1.85
CA VAL A 79 -18.28 4.78 1.34
C VAL A 79 -19.10 5.96 0.86
N LYS A 80 -19.26 6.98 1.71
CA LYS A 80 -19.96 8.20 1.34
C LYS A 80 -19.34 8.86 0.10
N ASN A 81 -18.01 8.91 0.03
CA ASN A 81 -17.31 9.50 -1.12
C ASN A 81 -17.54 8.70 -2.41
N SER A 82 -17.69 7.37 -2.34
CA SER A 82 -17.95 6.55 -3.53
C SER A 82 -19.33 6.81 -4.16
N TRP A 83 -20.29 7.30 -3.36
CA TRP A 83 -21.64 7.65 -3.80
C TRP A 83 -21.80 9.13 -4.22
N GLN A 84 -20.73 9.89 -4.18
CA GLN A 84 -20.76 11.32 -4.54
C GLN A 84 -19.88 11.58 -5.76
N PRO A 85 -20.35 12.44 -6.69
CA PRO A 85 -19.51 12.85 -7.81
C PRO A 85 -18.28 13.60 -7.28
N GLN A 86 -17.12 13.26 -7.78
CA GLN A 86 -15.88 13.98 -7.51
C GLN A 86 -15.75 15.16 -8.49
N LEU A 87 -14.90 16.14 -8.16
CA LEU A 87 -14.69 17.31 -9.03
C LEU A 87 -14.27 16.87 -10.44
N GLY A 88 -15.11 17.18 -11.42
CA GLY A 88 -14.89 16.86 -12.84
C GLY A 88 -15.16 15.40 -13.23
N LEU A 89 -15.69 14.57 -12.32
CA LEU A 89 -16.01 13.17 -12.58
C LEU A 89 -17.45 12.82 -12.19
N PRO A 90 -18.11 11.90 -12.87
CA PRO A 90 -19.39 11.36 -12.40
C PRO A 90 -19.21 10.54 -11.11
N ILE A 91 -20.30 10.01 -10.56
CA ILE A 91 -20.23 9.00 -9.49
C ILE A 91 -19.43 7.81 -9.99
N ALA A 92 -18.53 7.29 -9.15
CA ALA A 92 -17.71 6.14 -9.52
C ALA A 92 -18.60 4.92 -9.83
N PRO A 93 -18.45 4.30 -11.01
CA PRO A 93 -19.21 3.12 -11.34
C PRO A 93 -18.83 1.97 -10.41
N ALA A 94 -19.83 1.26 -9.89
CA ALA A 94 -19.66 0.01 -9.18
C ALA A 94 -20.53 -1.05 -9.86
N PRO A 95 -20.05 -2.29 -10.01
CA PRO A 95 -20.87 -3.38 -10.54
C PRO A 95 -22.12 -3.61 -9.66
N GLU A 96 -23.25 -3.93 -10.27
CA GLU A 96 -24.51 -4.16 -9.55
C GLU A 96 -24.41 -5.35 -8.59
N ASP A 97 -23.66 -6.38 -9.00
CA ASP A 97 -23.39 -7.59 -8.22
C ASP A 97 -22.24 -7.41 -7.19
N ASN A 98 -21.51 -6.28 -7.26
CA ASN A 98 -20.43 -5.97 -6.32
C ASN A 98 -20.55 -4.54 -5.74
N PRO A 99 -21.65 -4.22 -5.03
CA PRO A 99 -21.83 -2.89 -4.44
C PRO A 99 -20.78 -2.61 -3.36
N MET A 100 -20.40 -1.32 -3.26
CA MET A 100 -19.40 -0.85 -2.31
C MET A 100 -19.94 -0.86 -0.87
N ASN A 101 -19.12 -1.36 0.08
CA ASN A 101 -19.34 -1.21 1.51
C ASN A 101 -18.02 -0.94 2.26
N ALA A 102 -18.10 -0.62 3.54
CA ALA A 102 -16.91 -0.27 4.34
C ALA A 102 -15.97 -1.47 4.52
N GLU A 103 -16.52 -2.66 4.68
CA GLU A 103 -15.81 -3.91 4.89
C GLU A 103 -15.00 -4.29 3.65
N LYS A 104 -15.59 -4.18 2.45
CA LYS A 104 -14.88 -4.38 1.17
C LYS A 104 -13.74 -3.40 0.98
N ILE A 105 -13.92 -2.13 1.33
CA ILE A 105 -12.88 -1.12 1.24
C ILE A 105 -11.71 -1.47 2.19
N ALA A 106 -12.02 -1.85 3.42
CA ALA A 106 -11.02 -2.22 4.41
C ALA A 106 -10.27 -3.49 3.99
N LEU A 107 -10.99 -4.52 3.53
CA LEU A 107 -10.43 -5.77 3.05
C LEU A 107 -9.55 -5.54 1.81
N GLY A 108 -10.03 -4.79 0.82
CA GLY A 108 -9.27 -4.46 -0.38
C GLY A 108 -7.98 -3.71 -0.08
N LYS A 109 -8.03 -2.76 0.86
CA LYS A 109 -6.83 -2.07 1.34
C LYS A 109 -5.85 -3.06 1.99
N LYS A 110 -6.32 -3.96 2.85
CA LYS A 110 -5.48 -4.98 3.49
C LYS A 110 -4.81 -5.88 2.44
N LEU A 111 -5.57 -6.40 1.47
CA LEU A 111 -5.07 -7.24 0.39
C LEU A 111 -4.01 -6.51 -0.46
N PHE A 112 -4.24 -5.24 -0.79
CA PHE A 112 -3.34 -4.44 -1.62
C PHE A 112 -1.93 -4.29 -1.03
N PHE A 113 -1.82 -4.21 0.29
CA PHE A 113 -0.54 -4.05 0.99
C PHE A 113 0.05 -5.36 1.50
N ASP A 114 -0.66 -6.48 1.40
CA ASP A 114 -0.21 -7.75 1.96
C ASP A 114 0.79 -8.48 1.05
N ARG A 115 2.03 -8.55 1.49
CA ARG A 115 3.10 -9.25 0.77
C ARG A 115 2.90 -10.75 0.69
N ARG A 116 2.13 -11.31 1.62
CA ARG A 116 1.85 -12.75 1.69
C ARG A 116 1.02 -13.23 0.51
N LEU A 117 0.41 -12.33 -0.26
CA LEU A 117 -0.30 -12.68 -1.49
C LEU A 117 0.62 -13.09 -2.65
N SER A 118 1.92 -12.83 -2.58
CA SER A 118 2.87 -13.34 -3.57
C SER A 118 3.35 -14.76 -3.23
N LEU A 119 3.85 -15.48 -4.21
CA LEU A 119 4.29 -16.88 -4.07
C LEU A 119 5.20 -17.09 -2.85
N ASN A 120 6.20 -16.24 -2.69
CA ASN A 120 7.22 -16.33 -1.63
C ASN A 120 6.97 -15.41 -0.43
N ASN A 121 5.81 -14.76 -0.33
CA ASN A 121 5.41 -13.86 0.76
C ASN A 121 6.25 -12.56 0.85
N THR A 122 6.85 -12.11 -0.23
CA THR A 122 7.75 -10.95 -0.19
C THR A 122 7.24 -9.74 -0.95
N PHE A 123 6.18 -9.88 -1.77
CA PHE A 123 5.79 -8.89 -2.75
C PHE A 123 4.29 -8.56 -2.67
N SER A 124 3.94 -7.27 -2.70
CA SER A 124 2.54 -6.78 -2.67
C SER A 124 2.25 -5.86 -3.85
N CYS A 125 0.97 -5.60 -4.11
CA CYS A 125 0.53 -4.64 -5.14
C CYS A 125 1.15 -3.26 -4.93
N ALA A 126 1.26 -2.80 -3.68
CA ALA A 126 1.84 -1.51 -3.31
C ALA A 126 3.33 -1.37 -3.65
N MET A 127 4.03 -2.45 -4.00
CA MET A 127 5.45 -2.39 -4.41
C MET A 127 5.63 -1.99 -5.87
N CYS A 128 4.60 -2.19 -6.71
CA CYS A 128 4.56 -1.67 -8.08
C CYS A 128 3.67 -0.44 -8.20
N HIS A 129 2.59 -0.39 -7.42
CA HIS A 129 1.68 0.76 -7.34
C HIS A 129 1.96 1.54 -6.06
N ILE A 130 3.06 2.30 -6.07
CA ILE A 130 3.62 3.00 -4.90
C ILE A 130 2.76 4.22 -4.57
N PRO A 131 2.10 4.29 -3.39
CA PRO A 131 1.19 5.38 -3.05
C PRO A 131 1.84 6.77 -3.15
N GLU A 132 3.08 6.91 -2.70
CA GLU A 132 3.84 8.16 -2.71
C GLU A 132 4.22 8.61 -4.12
N GLN A 133 4.13 7.71 -5.10
CA GLN A 133 4.38 7.98 -6.52
C GLN A 133 3.08 8.06 -7.35
N GLY A 134 1.96 8.37 -6.70
CA GLY A 134 0.65 8.41 -7.36
C GLY A 134 0.15 7.02 -7.75
N PHE A 135 0.50 5.99 -6.99
CA PHE A 135 0.20 4.58 -7.26
C PHE A 135 0.77 4.08 -8.60
N SER A 136 1.91 4.60 -8.99
CA SER A 136 2.72 4.17 -10.14
C SER A 136 4.11 3.78 -9.66
N SER A 137 5.05 3.53 -10.58
CA SER A 137 6.47 3.36 -10.29
C SER A 137 7.27 4.32 -11.16
N ASN A 138 7.88 5.34 -10.57
CA ASN A 138 8.57 6.42 -11.28
C ASN A 138 10.10 6.28 -11.28
N GLU A 139 10.64 5.38 -10.47
CA GLU A 139 12.10 5.25 -10.29
C GLU A 139 12.76 4.43 -11.39
N MET A 140 12.00 3.57 -12.05
CA MET A 140 12.49 2.70 -13.12
C MET A 140 11.59 2.77 -14.34
N ALA A 141 12.14 2.51 -15.52
CA ALA A 141 11.39 2.49 -16.78
C ALA A 141 10.27 1.43 -16.78
N THR A 142 10.49 0.32 -16.11
CA THR A 142 9.51 -0.74 -15.87
C THR A 142 9.56 -1.19 -14.43
N ALA A 143 8.42 -1.63 -13.89
CA ALA A 143 8.37 -2.15 -12.54
C ALA A 143 9.16 -3.47 -12.42
N VAL A 144 9.51 -3.82 -11.18
CA VAL A 144 10.21 -5.06 -10.84
C VAL A 144 9.34 -5.83 -9.84
N GLY A 145 9.02 -7.05 -10.20
CA GLY A 145 8.19 -7.93 -9.37
C GLY A 145 9.01 -8.82 -8.44
N ILE A 146 8.41 -9.95 -8.11
CA ILE A 146 9.00 -10.95 -7.20
C ILE A 146 10.43 -11.33 -7.63
N GLU A 147 11.33 -11.49 -6.66
CA GLU A 147 12.72 -11.93 -6.87
C GLU A 147 13.52 -11.03 -7.85
N GLY A 148 13.13 -9.79 -8.02
CA GLY A 148 13.81 -8.88 -8.93
C GLY A 148 13.50 -9.09 -10.42
N ARG A 149 12.45 -9.82 -10.74
CA ARG A 149 12.04 -10.09 -12.13
C ARG A 149 11.45 -8.84 -12.77
N SER A 150 12.01 -8.38 -13.86
CA SER A 150 11.51 -7.21 -14.58
C SER A 150 10.21 -7.52 -15.32
N VAL A 151 9.26 -6.59 -15.26
CA VAL A 151 8.05 -6.61 -16.09
C VAL A 151 8.29 -5.83 -17.39
N ARG A 152 7.46 -6.07 -18.41
CA ARG A 152 7.67 -5.46 -19.74
C ARG A 152 7.18 -4.02 -19.83
N ARG A 153 6.30 -3.59 -18.94
CA ARG A 153 5.63 -2.28 -18.95
C ARG A 153 5.66 -1.69 -17.56
N ASN A 154 5.62 -0.37 -17.46
CA ASN A 154 5.54 0.27 -16.16
C ASN A 154 4.14 0.10 -15.54
N SER A 155 4.07 0.19 -14.20
CA SER A 155 2.82 0.17 -13.47
C SER A 155 2.06 1.47 -13.70
N PRO A 156 0.86 1.44 -14.30
CA PRO A 156 0.03 2.64 -14.43
C PRO A 156 -0.49 3.07 -13.06
N THR A 157 -0.82 4.35 -12.92
CA THR A 157 -1.56 4.79 -11.75
C THR A 157 -2.90 4.07 -11.62
N ILE A 158 -3.34 3.79 -10.38
CA ILE A 158 -4.68 3.26 -10.12
C ILE A 158 -5.70 4.36 -9.81
N TYR A 159 -5.28 5.63 -9.81
CA TYR A 159 -6.24 6.73 -9.69
C TYR A 159 -7.27 6.66 -10.81
N ASN A 160 -8.55 6.79 -10.43
CA ASN A 160 -9.68 6.79 -11.35
C ASN A 160 -9.83 5.53 -12.21
N SER A 161 -9.18 4.41 -11.84
CA SER A 161 -9.26 3.16 -12.59
C SER A 161 -10.70 2.61 -12.73
N ALA A 162 -11.59 2.93 -11.80
CA ALA A 162 -12.99 2.56 -11.87
C ALA A 162 -13.74 3.13 -13.11
N TYR A 163 -13.25 4.23 -13.69
CA TYR A 163 -13.85 4.83 -14.90
C TYR A 163 -13.29 4.27 -16.20
N ALA A 164 -12.23 3.45 -16.13
CA ALA A 164 -11.62 2.87 -17.31
C ALA A 164 -12.50 1.75 -17.86
N LYS A 165 -12.80 1.83 -19.16
CA LYS A 165 -13.58 0.78 -19.85
C LYS A 165 -12.74 -0.41 -20.26
N LEU A 166 -11.44 -0.21 -20.40
CA LEU A 166 -10.46 -1.22 -20.75
C LEU A 166 -9.26 -1.08 -19.83
N LEU A 167 -8.75 -2.18 -19.35
CA LEU A 167 -7.68 -2.29 -18.38
C LEU A 167 -6.46 -2.96 -19.00
N PHE A 168 -5.31 -2.80 -18.34
CA PHE A 168 -3.99 -2.99 -18.90
C PHE A 168 -3.67 -2.01 -20.06
N HIS A 169 -2.41 -1.92 -20.45
CA HIS A 169 -1.97 -1.04 -21.54
C HIS A 169 -2.49 -1.46 -22.93
N ASP A 170 -2.90 -2.71 -23.07
CA ASP A 170 -3.41 -3.32 -24.31
C ASP A 170 -4.93 -3.56 -24.29
N GLY A 171 -5.61 -3.17 -23.21
CA GLY A 171 -7.07 -3.24 -23.13
C GLY A 171 -7.66 -4.65 -23.11
N ARG A 172 -6.87 -5.65 -22.66
CA ARG A 172 -7.30 -7.06 -22.68
C ARG A 172 -8.31 -7.44 -21.60
N GLU A 173 -8.51 -6.57 -20.60
CA GLU A 173 -9.51 -6.77 -19.55
C GLU A 173 -10.48 -5.59 -19.49
N ASN A 174 -11.70 -5.86 -19.08
CA ASN A 174 -12.79 -4.89 -19.00
C ASN A 174 -13.41 -4.76 -17.60
N SER A 175 -12.96 -5.53 -16.62
CA SER A 175 -13.35 -5.39 -15.21
C SER A 175 -12.15 -5.46 -14.27
N LEU A 176 -12.23 -4.75 -13.14
CA LEU A 176 -11.19 -4.77 -12.13
C LEU A 176 -11.09 -6.13 -11.44
N GLU A 177 -12.23 -6.83 -11.31
CA GLU A 177 -12.32 -8.15 -10.70
C GLU A 177 -11.56 -9.21 -11.52
N GLN A 178 -11.53 -9.07 -12.84
CA GLN A 178 -10.76 -9.95 -13.72
C GLN A 178 -9.30 -9.50 -13.82
N GLN A 179 -9.08 -8.19 -13.87
CA GLN A 179 -7.75 -7.63 -14.02
C GLN A 179 -6.78 -8.05 -12.92
N VAL A 180 -7.25 -8.15 -11.67
CA VAL A 180 -6.39 -8.46 -10.50
C VAL A 180 -5.70 -9.82 -10.61
N TRP A 181 -6.29 -10.77 -11.33
CA TRP A 181 -5.70 -12.09 -11.51
C TRP A 181 -4.45 -12.09 -12.41
N GLY A 182 -4.35 -11.12 -13.33
CA GLY A 182 -3.16 -10.95 -14.15
C GLY A 182 -1.89 -10.85 -13.31
N PRO A 183 -1.70 -9.79 -12.52
CA PRO A 183 -0.51 -9.61 -11.69
C PRO A 183 -0.36 -10.66 -10.58
N LEU A 184 -1.45 -11.19 -10.03
CA LEU A 184 -1.37 -12.25 -9.02
C LEU A 184 -0.72 -13.54 -9.57
N LEU A 185 -0.98 -13.89 -10.82
CA LEU A 185 -0.52 -15.13 -11.45
C LEU A 185 0.73 -14.94 -12.32
N ALA A 186 1.00 -13.73 -12.84
CA ALA A 186 2.15 -13.48 -13.70
C ALA A 186 3.47 -13.83 -12.99
N HIS A 187 4.26 -14.70 -13.60
CA HIS A 187 5.51 -15.25 -13.04
C HIS A 187 6.55 -14.17 -12.69
N ASN A 188 6.51 -13.04 -13.38
CA ASN A 188 7.40 -11.90 -13.18
C ASN A 188 6.78 -10.79 -12.33
N GLU A 189 5.60 -10.99 -11.75
CA GLU A 189 4.94 -10.09 -10.81
C GLU A 189 4.77 -10.77 -9.45
N MET A 190 3.64 -11.40 -9.14
CA MET A 190 3.42 -12.07 -7.84
C MET A 190 3.59 -13.60 -7.90
N ALA A 191 3.63 -14.19 -9.10
CA ALA A 191 4.03 -15.54 -9.44
C ALA A 191 3.26 -16.69 -8.78
N ASN A 192 2.01 -16.48 -8.35
CA ASN A 192 1.23 -17.60 -7.82
C ASN A 192 0.89 -18.61 -8.92
N PRO A 193 0.87 -19.92 -8.61
CA PRO A 193 0.63 -20.94 -9.63
C PRO A 193 -0.82 -21.01 -10.11
N SER A 194 -1.77 -20.62 -9.29
CA SER A 194 -3.20 -20.65 -9.62
C SER A 194 -4.04 -19.75 -8.72
N VAL A 195 -5.28 -19.48 -9.13
CA VAL A 195 -6.30 -18.81 -8.33
C VAL A 195 -6.57 -19.57 -7.04
N GLY A 196 -6.77 -20.90 -7.14
CA GLY A 196 -6.99 -21.76 -5.98
C GLY A 196 -5.87 -21.66 -4.94
N TYR A 197 -4.62 -21.61 -5.37
CA TYR A 197 -3.48 -21.42 -4.47
C TYR A 197 -3.55 -20.11 -3.68
N VAL A 198 -3.96 -19.01 -4.32
CA VAL A 198 -4.13 -17.71 -3.65
C VAL A 198 -5.24 -17.79 -2.61
N ILE A 199 -6.37 -18.43 -2.95
CA ILE A 199 -7.51 -18.61 -2.05
C ILE A 199 -7.15 -19.47 -0.86
N ASP A 200 -6.51 -20.62 -1.07
CA ASP A 200 -6.05 -21.51 0.01
C ASP A 200 -5.10 -20.78 0.96
N LYS A 201 -4.21 -19.97 0.38
CA LYS A 201 -3.27 -19.16 1.15
C LYS A 201 -3.97 -18.11 2.03
N ILE A 202 -4.95 -17.39 1.49
CA ILE A 202 -5.77 -16.44 2.24
C ILE A 202 -6.51 -17.14 3.37
N ASN A 203 -7.15 -18.25 3.08
CA ASN A 203 -7.91 -19.03 4.06
C ASN A 203 -7.04 -19.61 5.18
N ALA A 204 -5.75 -19.82 4.91
CA ALA A 204 -4.80 -20.28 5.93
C ALA A 204 -4.32 -19.18 6.90
N PHE A 205 -4.60 -17.89 6.61
CA PHE A 205 -4.18 -16.80 7.47
C PHE A 205 -5.25 -16.42 8.49
N PRO A 206 -5.00 -16.59 9.81
CA PRO A 206 -5.99 -16.30 10.86
C PRO A 206 -6.50 -14.85 10.85
N ASP A 207 -5.69 -13.90 10.39
CA ASP A 207 -6.03 -12.48 10.33
C ASP A 207 -6.91 -12.09 9.13
N TYR A 208 -7.28 -13.06 8.28
CA TYR A 208 -8.31 -12.93 7.25
C TYR A 208 -9.60 -13.67 7.61
N GLN A 209 -9.61 -14.40 8.72
CA GLN A 209 -10.80 -15.09 9.19
C GLN A 209 -11.97 -14.09 9.31
N ASP A 210 -13.14 -14.50 8.84
CA ASP A 210 -14.41 -13.75 8.84
C ASP A 210 -14.43 -12.44 8.01
N LEU A 211 -13.30 -11.97 7.48
CA LEU A 211 -13.28 -10.70 6.72
C LEU A 211 -14.00 -10.81 5.38
N PHE A 212 -13.95 -11.97 4.74
CA PHE A 212 -14.67 -12.21 3.49
C PHE A 212 -16.16 -12.37 3.74
N GLU A 213 -16.56 -13.08 4.78
CA GLU A 213 -17.97 -13.20 5.20
C GLU A 213 -18.57 -11.84 5.55
N GLN A 214 -17.84 -10.99 6.26
CA GLN A 214 -18.28 -9.63 6.57
C GLN A 214 -18.41 -8.77 5.32
N SER A 215 -17.54 -8.97 4.34
CA SER A 215 -17.50 -8.17 3.10
C SER A 215 -18.51 -8.65 2.06
N PHE A 216 -18.66 -9.97 1.88
CA PHE A 216 -19.37 -10.61 0.76
C PHE A 216 -20.46 -11.59 1.20
N ALA A 217 -20.68 -11.78 2.50
CA ALA A 217 -21.58 -12.80 3.08
C ALA A 217 -21.21 -14.26 2.72
N GLN A 218 -19.95 -14.49 2.31
CA GLN A 218 -19.42 -15.81 1.98
C GLN A 218 -17.89 -15.84 2.20
N PRO A 219 -17.30 -17.03 2.45
CA PRO A 219 -15.85 -17.17 2.59
C PRO A 219 -15.10 -16.87 1.28
N ALA A 220 -13.79 -16.72 1.36
CA ALA A 220 -12.98 -16.63 0.16
C ALA A 220 -13.09 -17.92 -0.66
N ASN A 221 -13.55 -17.81 -1.88
CA ASN A 221 -13.79 -18.93 -2.81
C ASN A 221 -13.52 -18.53 -4.27
N MET A 222 -13.73 -19.45 -5.20
CA MET A 222 -13.48 -19.24 -6.63
C MET A 222 -14.72 -18.74 -7.41
N ILE A 223 -15.81 -18.43 -6.75
CA ILE A 223 -17.05 -17.98 -7.40
C ILE A 223 -17.06 -16.47 -7.50
#